data_1e52d65a0a24ede84796b55ed1f13f7d
#
_entry.id   1e52d65a0a24ede84796b55ed1f13f7d
#
_cell.length_a   1.000
_cell.length_b   1.000
_cell.length_c   1.000
_cell.angle_alpha   90.00
_cell.angle_beta   90.00
_cell.angle_gamma   90.00
#
_symmetry.space_group_name_H-M   'P 1'
#
loop_
_entity.id
_entity.type
_entity.pdbx_description
1 polymer ?
#
loop_
_entity_poly.entity_id
_entity_poly.type
_entity_poly.pdbx_seq_one_letter_code
_entity_poly.pdbx_strand_id
1 'polypeptide(L)'
;METNYLTYGPVSQKIITQFIEKMGGKTDSGGHMIFLGQVRADVIDGLKVKAIEYSAYIELVNIEAEKIKKTIFSEFADVKSIEIVHSTGIVNAGEISLLVFVSAGHRHQAMQACSKTVELIKVNLPVWKKEIFEDDSHKWK
;
A
#
# COMPACT_ATOMS: atom_id res chain seq x y z
N MET A 1 2.20 2.95 20.30
CA MET A 1 1.51 3.83 19.36
C MET A 1 0.90 3.02 18.24
N GLU A 2 -0.39 3.09 18.09
CA GLU A 2 -1.07 2.43 16.97
C GLU A 2 -0.74 3.13 15.66
N THR A 3 -0.72 2.35 14.58
CA THR A 3 -0.59 2.89 13.24
C THR A 3 -1.82 2.49 12.41
N ASN A 4 -2.31 3.44 11.61
CA ASN A 4 -3.36 3.19 10.65
C ASN A 4 -2.81 2.75 9.29
N TYR A 5 -1.48 2.62 9.17
CA TYR A 5 -0.79 2.32 7.90
C TYR A 5 -0.42 0.86 7.75
N LEU A 6 -0.51 0.07 8.81
CA LEU A 6 -0.11 -1.35 8.77
C LEU A 6 -1.27 -2.26 9.15
N THR A 7 -1.34 -3.40 8.49
CA THR A 7 -2.25 -4.50 8.84
C THR A 7 -1.46 -5.80 8.90
N TYR A 8 -1.80 -6.68 9.83
CA TYR A 8 -1.15 -7.98 9.92
C TYR A 8 -1.80 -8.95 8.93
N GLY A 9 -0.98 -9.58 8.10
CA GLY A 9 -1.48 -10.44 7.03
C GLY A 9 -1.93 -9.64 5.81
N PRO A 10 -2.64 -10.26 4.87
CA PRO A 10 -3.07 -9.59 3.65
C PRO A 10 -4.06 -8.47 3.90
N VAL A 11 -4.07 -7.49 3.01
CA VAL A 11 -5.09 -6.44 2.98
C VAL A 11 -6.41 -7.10 2.56
N SER A 12 -7.41 -7.07 3.44
CA SER A 12 -8.67 -7.75 3.21
C SER A 12 -9.63 -6.92 2.37
N GLN A 13 -10.60 -7.60 1.75
CA GLN A 13 -11.69 -6.94 1.05
C GLN A 13 -12.49 -6.01 1.98
N LYS A 14 -12.60 -6.38 3.25
CA LYS A 14 -13.29 -5.56 4.24
C LYS A 14 -12.65 -4.18 4.40
N ILE A 15 -11.32 -4.11 4.42
CA ILE A 15 -10.59 -2.84 4.49
C ILE A 15 -10.91 -1.98 3.29
N ILE A 16 -10.90 -2.55 2.09
CA ILE A 16 -11.22 -1.84 0.85
C ILE A 16 -12.65 -1.29 0.89
N THR A 17 -13.60 -2.12 1.30
CA THR A 17 -15.01 -1.73 1.41
C THR A 17 -15.20 -0.59 2.40
N GLN A 18 -14.53 -0.65 3.54
CA GLN A 18 -14.59 0.40 4.56
C GLN A 18 -14.11 1.75 4.02
N PHE A 19 -13.03 1.76 3.24
CA PHE A 19 -12.55 3.01 2.64
C PHE A 19 -13.52 3.56 1.62
N ILE A 20 -14.11 2.71 0.78
CA ILE A 20 -15.10 3.14 -0.21
C ILE A 20 -16.32 3.77 0.48
N GLU A 21 -16.82 3.13 1.54
CA GLU A 21 -17.95 3.65 2.32
C GLU A 21 -17.61 4.99 2.97
N LYS A 22 -16.43 5.11 3.56
CA LYS A 22 -15.95 6.34 4.18
C LYS A 22 -15.90 7.50 3.17
N MET A 23 -15.45 7.22 1.95
CA MET A 23 -15.32 8.23 0.91
C MET A 23 -16.68 8.70 0.37
N GLY A 24 -17.70 7.85 0.43
CA GLY A 24 -19.06 8.19 -0.02
C GLY A 24 -19.70 9.36 0.72
N GLY A 25 -19.25 9.63 1.96
CA GLY A 25 -19.70 10.79 2.74
C GLY A 25 -19.01 12.09 2.38
N LYS A 26 -17.96 12.05 1.55
CA LYS A 26 -17.16 13.23 1.19
C LYS A 26 -17.58 13.72 -0.19
N THR A 27 -18.50 14.66 -0.22
CA THR A 27 -19.17 15.08 -1.45
C THR A 27 -18.36 16.04 -2.32
N ASP A 28 -17.17 16.45 -1.89
CA ASP A 28 -16.26 17.31 -2.67
C ASP A 28 -15.29 16.52 -3.55
N SER A 29 -15.32 15.20 -3.48
CA SER A 29 -14.49 14.33 -4.30
C SER A 29 -15.24 13.85 -5.52
N GLY A 30 -14.62 13.97 -6.69
CA GLY A 30 -15.20 13.52 -7.96
C GLY A 30 -14.54 12.29 -8.54
N GLY A 31 -13.35 11.93 -8.07
CA GLY A 31 -12.62 10.76 -8.54
C GLY A 31 -11.79 10.09 -7.45
N HIS A 32 -11.80 8.77 -7.48
CA HIS A 32 -11.01 7.94 -6.57
C HIS A 32 -10.11 7.03 -7.39
N MET A 33 -8.88 6.87 -6.93
CA MET A 33 -7.97 5.87 -7.47
C MET A 33 -7.57 4.92 -6.35
N ILE A 34 -7.62 3.64 -6.65
CA ILE A 34 -7.19 2.59 -5.73
C ILE A 34 -6.08 1.80 -6.42
N PHE A 35 -4.90 1.75 -5.82
CA PHE A 35 -3.85 0.83 -6.23
C PHE A 35 -3.82 -0.33 -5.26
N LEU A 36 -3.85 -1.54 -5.78
CA LEU A 36 -3.70 -2.77 -4.99
C LEU A 36 -2.45 -3.48 -5.45
N GLY A 37 -1.46 -3.58 -4.55
CA GLY A 37 -0.23 -4.34 -4.82
C GLY A 37 -0.43 -5.79 -4.38
N GLN A 38 -0.22 -6.71 -5.30
CA GLN A 38 -0.42 -8.14 -5.09
C GLN A 38 0.92 -8.87 -5.05
N VAL A 39 1.04 -9.86 -4.18
CA VAL A 39 2.21 -10.74 -4.16
C VAL A 39 2.15 -11.66 -5.38
N ARG A 40 3.21 -11.63 -6.17
CA ARG A 40 3.33 -12.34 -7.43
C ARG A 40 4.16 -13.62 -7.25
N ALA A 41 3.71 -14.70 -7.86
CA ALA A 41 4.41 -15.99 -7.82
C ALA A 41 5.55 -16.01 -8.85
N ASP A 42 6.59 -15.20 -8.60
CA ASP A 42 7.76 -15.12 -9.47
C ASP A 42 8.59 -16.41 -9.40
N VAL A 43 9.25 -16.74 -10.50
CA VAL A 43 10.22 -17.83 -10.54
C VAL A 43 11.62 -17.21 -10.54
N ILE A 44 12.41 -17.53 -9.52
CA ILE A 44 13.75 -17.00 -9.32
C ILE A 44 14.68 -18.20 -9.14
N ASP A 45 15.68 -18.32 -10.03
CA ASP A 45 16.64 -19.45 -10.02
C ASP A 45 15.94 -20.82 -9.99
N GLY A 46 14.85 -20.95 -10.75
CA GLY A 46 14.09 -22.20 -10.84
C GLY A 46 13.12 -22.46 -9.68
N LEU A 47 13.08 -21.59 -8.67
CA LEU A 47 12.19 -21.71 -7.52
C LEU A 47 11.06 -20.71 -7.61
N LYS A 48 9.85 -21.14 -7.32
CA LYS A 48 8.66 -20.30 -7.36
C LYS A 48 8.38 -19.70 -6.00
N VAL A 49 8.16 -18.39 -5.97
CA VAL A 49 7.78 -17.67 -4.75
C VAL A 49 6.35 -18.08 -4.37
N LYS A 50 6.15 -18.55 -3.14
CA LYS A 50 4.82 -18.87 -2.62
C LYS A 50 4.27 -17.80 -1.70
N ALA A 51 5.13 -16.98 -1.10
CA ALA A 51 4.72 -15.94 -0.16
C ALA A 51 5.84 -14.92 0.00
N ILE A 52 5.48 -13.75 0.53
CA ILE A 52 6.43 -12.77 1.03
C ILE A 52 6.13 -12.53 2.50
N GLU A 53 7.16 -12.51 3.33
CA GLU A 53 7.05 -12.08 4.71
C GLU A 53 7.51 -10.64 4.82
N TYR A 54 6.63 -9.76 5.30
CA TYR A 54 6.90 -8.34 5.47
C TYR A 54 7.22 -8.04 6.92
N SER A 55 8.25 -7.25 7.13
CA SER A 55 8.63 -6.73 8.45
C SER A 55 8.68 -5.22 8.36
N ALA A 56 8.24 -4.54 9.41
CA ALA A 56 8.20 -3.09 9.42
C ALA A 56 8.55 -2.55 10.80
N TYR A 57 9.18 -1.39 10.81
CA TYR A 57 9.40 -0.63 12.03
C TYR A 57 8.29 0.40 12.16
N ILE A 58 7.34 0.15 13.05
CA ILE A 58 6.06 0.88 13.13
C ILE A 58 6.26 2.39 13.21
N GLU A 59 7.14 2.85 14.10
CA GLU A 59 7.35 4.29 14.30
C GLU A 59 7.89 4.98 13.05
N LEU A 60 8.83 4.34 12.36
CA LEU A 60 9.40 4.87 11.12
C LEU A 60 8.38 4.85 9.98
N VAL A 61 7.55 3.81 9.92
CA VAL A 61 6.45 3.77 8.93
C VAL A 61 5.51 4.95 9.13
N ASN A 62 5.12 5.24 10.36
CA ASN A 62 4.24 6.38 10.66
C ASN A 62 4.86 7.69 10.20
N ILE A 63 6.13 7.91 10.50
CA ILE A 63 6.85 9.13 10.12
C ILE A 63 6.93 9.26 8.61
N GLU A 64 7.35 8.20 7.92
CA GLU A 64 7.52 8.25 6.46
C GLU A 64 6.18 8.35 5.73
N ALA A 65 5.15 7.64 6.18
CA ALA A 65 3.82 7.75 5.58
C ALA A 65 3.27 9.18 5.69
N GLU A 66 3.45 9.83 6.85
CA GLU A 66 3.02 11.22 7.02
C GLU A 66 3.79 12.18 6.12
N LYS A 67 5.10 11.96 5.94
CA LYS A 67 5.91 12.75 5.01
C LYS A 67 5.44 12.59 3.57
N ILE A 68 5.16 11.35 3.17
CA ILE A 68 4.64 11.05 1.83
C ILE A 68 3.33 11.80 1.60
N LYS A 69 2.40 11.71 2.54
CA LYS A 69 1.10 12.39 2.44
C LYS A 69 1.29 13.91 2.31
N LYS A 70 2.16 14.50 3.10
CA LYS A 70 2.45 15.94 3.02
C LYS A 70 2.99 16.34 1.65
N THR A 71 3.92 15.55 1.12
CA THR A 71 4.49 15.80 -0.21
C THR A 71 3.40 15.79 -1.28
N ILE A 72 2.52 14.79 -1.23
CA ILE A 72 1.44 14.65 -2.21
C ILE A 72 0.43 15.79 -2.09
N PHE A 73 -0.01 16.14 -0.88
CA PHE A 73 -0.93 17.27 -0.68
C PHE A 73 -0.32 18.59 -1.15
N SER A 74 0.99 18.77 -0.96
CA SER A 74 1.69 19.97 -1.40
C SER A 74 1.78 20.08 -2.93
N GLU A 75 1.95 18.93 -3.59
CA GLU A 75 2.16 18.88 -5.04
C GLU A 75 0.87 18.83 -5.85
N PHE A 76 -0.19 18.26 -5.28
CA PHE A 76 -1.48 18.05 -5.96
C PHE A 76 -2.60 18.73 -5.18
N ALA A 77 -2.87 19.99 -5.53
CA ALA A 77 -3.83 20.84 -4.80
C ALA A 77 -5.26 20.31 -4.78
N ASP A 78 -5.63 19.50 -5.77
CA ASP A 78 -7.00 18.94 -5.88
C ASP A 78 -7.20 17.65 -5.07
N VAL A 79 -6.13 17.10 -4.50
CA VAL A 79 -6.22 15.88 -3.69
C VAL A 79 -6.91 16.17 -2.36
N LYS A 80 -7.93 15.39 -2.04
CA LYS A 80 -8.76 15.55 -0.83
C LYS A 80 -8.37 14.60 0.28
N SER A 81 -7.98 13.36 -0.06
CA SER A 81 -7.57 12.37 0.95
C SER A 81 -6.63 11.33 0.36
N ILE A 82 -5.80 10.77 1.23
CA ILE A 82 -4.85 9.70 0.90
C ILE A 82 -4.92 8.67 2.02
N GLU A 83 -5.18 7.42 1.65
CA GLU A 83 -5.14 6.30 2.59
C GLU A 83 -4.07 5.32 2.13
N ILE A 84 -3.27 4.82 3.08
CA ILE A 84 -2.19 3.88 2.80
C ILE A 84 -2.32 2.74 3.82
N VAL A 85 -2.35 1.50 3.33
CA VAL A 85 -2.30 0.32 4.19
C VAL A 85 -1.29 -0.66 3.61
N HIS A 86 -0.30 -1.03 4.41
CA HIS A 86 0.70 -2.03 4.03
C HIS A 86 0.63 -3.24 4.96
N SER A 87 0.82 -4.43 4.40
CA SER A 87 0.84 -5.66 5.19
C SER A 87 2.13 -5.78 6.01
N THR A 88 2.02 -6.44 7.16
CA THR A 88 3.12 -7.07 7.87
C THR A 88 2.81 -8.55 8.02
N GLY A 89 3.83 -9.37 8.31
CA GLY A 89 3.66 -10.82 8.36
C GLY A 89 3.61 -11.44 6.98
N ILE A 90 3.04 -12.62 6.88
CA ILE A 90 3.06 -13.43 5.66
C ILE A 90 1.87 -13.08 4.77
N VAL A 91 2.16 -12.81 3.50
CA VAL A 91 1.16 -12.60 2.45
C VAL A 91 1.47 -13.61 1.35
N ASN A 92 0.50 -14.47 1.03
CA ASN A 92 0.69 -15.51 0.03
C ASN A 92 0.59 -14.94 -1.39
N ALA A 93 1.21 -15.63 -2.34
CA ALA A 93 1.06 -15.28 -3.75
C ALA A 93 -0.42 -15.22 -4.10
N GLY A 94 -0.82 -14.16 -4.79
CA GLY A 94 -2.23 -13.89 -5.13
C GLY A 94 -2.96 -13.02 -4.12
N GLU A 95 -2.38 -12.78 -2.94
CA GLU A 95 -3.00 -11.92 -1.93
C GLU A 95 -2.45 -10.49 -2.01
N ILE A 96 -3.22 -9.54 -1.49
CA ILE A 96 -2.90 -8.11 -1.56
C ILE A 96 -2.04 -7.73 -0.35
N SER A 97 -0.94 -7.01 -0.60
CA SER A 97 -0.02 -6.55 0.44
C SER A 97 0.04 -5.03 0.59
N LEU A 98 -0.50 -4.29 -0.36
CA LEU A 98 -0.48 -2.82 -0.32
C LEU A 98 -1.79 -2.28 -0.90
N LEU A 99 -2.35 -1.31 -0.20
CA LEU A 99 -3.46 -0.51 -0.69
C LEU A 99 -3.08 0.95 -0.62
N VAL A 100 -3.29 1.67 -1.72
CA VAL A 100 -3.21 3.13 -1.78
C VAL A 100 -4.52 3.64 -2.35
N PHE A 101 -5.20 4.50 -1.59
CA PHE A 101 -6.48 5.07 -1.98
C PHE A 101 -6.34 6.59 -2.00
N VAL A 102 -6.52 7.20 -3.16
CA VAL A 102 -6.41 8.65 -3.32
C VAL A 102 -7.72 9.19 -3.87
N SER A 103 -8.25 10.22 -3.20
CA SER A 103 -9.45 10.93 -3.64
C SER A 103 -9.09 12.35 -4.03
N ALA A 104 -9.64 12.81 -5.13
CA ALA A 104 -9.44 14.19 -5.61
C ALA A 104 -10.75 14.74 -6.16
N GLY A 105 -10.81 16.06 -6.34
CA GLY A 105 -11.97 16.69 -6.97
C GLY A 105 -12.18 16.18 -8.39
N HIS A 106 -11.09 15.90 -9.12
CA HIS A 106 -11.11 15.46 -10.51
C HIS A 106 -10.18 14.27 -10.72
N ARG A 107 -10.53 13.40 -11.67
CA ARG A 107 -9.82 12.13 -11.92
C ARG A 107 -8.34 12.30 -12.28
N HIS A 108 -7.99 13.37 -12.96
CA HIS A 108 -6.61 13.54 -13.45
C HIS A 108 -5.60 13.59 -12.31
N GLN A 109 -5.86 14.44 -11.32
CA GLN A 109 -4.97 14.51 -10.15
C GLN A 109 -5.08 13.28 -9.26
N ALA A 110 -6.26 12.65 -9.19
CA ALA A 110 -6.40 11.40 -8.45
C ALA A 110 -5.45 10.33 -9.01
N MET A 111 -5.40 10.19 -10.33
CA MET A 111 -4.53 9.22 -11.00
C MET A 111 -3.05 9.54 -10.80
N GLN A 112 -2.66 10.79 -11.04
CA GLN A 112 -1.26 11.22 -10.91
C GLN A 112 -0.77 11.10 -9.47
N ALA A 113 -1.57 11.55 -8.52
CA ALA A 113 -1.21 11.49 -7.11
C ALA A 113 -1.10 10.07 -6.60
N CYS A 114 -2.00 9.18 -7.03
CA CYS A 114 -1.93 7.77 -6.67
C CYS A 114 -0.64 7.13 -7.17
N SER A 115 -0.31 7.36 -8.44
CA SER A 115 0.94 6.84 -9.03
C SER A 115 2.16 7.31 -8.24
N LYS A 116 2.24 8.60 -7.95
CA LYS A 116 3.38 9.16 -7.19
C LYS A 116 3.43 8.64 -5.76
N THR A 117 2.28 8.49 -5.12
CA THR A 117 2.22 7.93 -3.76
C THR A 117 2.81 6.53 -3.73
N VAL A 118 2.42 5.68 -4.69
CA VAL A 118 2.97 4.31 -4.80
C VAL A 118 4.49 4.34 -4.96
N GLU A 119 5.00 5.21 -5.83
CA GLU A 119 6.45 5.34 -6.05
C GLU A 119 7.18 5.75 -4.77
N LEU A 120 6.66 6.75 -4.05
CA LEU A 120 7.27 7.20 -2.81
C LEU A 120 7.25 6.13 -1.72
N ILE A 121 6.18 5.34 -1.65
CA ILE A 121 6.08 4.21 -0.72
C ILE A 121 7.18 3.19 -1.02
N LYS A 122 7.34 2.82 -2.28
CA LYS A 122 8.33 1.81 -2.68
C LYS A 122 9.77 2.24 -2.41
N VAL A 123 10.05 3.54 -2.48
CA VAL A 123 11.40 4.08 -2.25
C VAL A 123 11.65 4.34 -0.77
N ASN A 124 10.67 4.85 -0.04
CA ASN A 124 10.91 5.45 1.28
C ASN A 124 10.31 4.71 2.46
N LEU A 125 9.25 3.92 2.25
CA LEU A 125 8.59 3.28 3.39
C LEU A 125 9.49 2.17 3.96
N PRO A 126 9.81 2.20 5.27
CA PRO A 126 10.73 1.23 5.87
C PRO A 126 10.03 -0.10 6.14
N VAL A 127 9.83 -0.85 5.08
CA VAL A 127 9.25 -2.20 5.08
C VAL A 127 10.24 -3.13 4.38
N TRP A 128 10.61 -4.21 5.06
CA TRP A 128 11.51 -5.23 4.52
C TRP A 128 10.70 -6.40 4.02
N LYS A 129 11.21 -7.04 2.96
CA LYS A 129 10.54 -8.15 2.27
C LYS A 129 11.46 -9.36 2.26
N LYS A 130 10.92 -10.51 2.66
CA LYS A 130 11.60 -11.79 2.56
C LYS A 130 10.77 -12.73 1.70
N GLU A 131 11.30 -13.11 0.54
CA GLU A 131 10.62 -14.05 -0.35
C GLU A 131 10.72 -15.45 0.19
N ILE A 132 9.61 -16.17 0.24
CA ILE A 132 9.53 -17.56 0.68
C ILE A 132 9.17 -18.40 -0.54
N PHE A 133 9.99 -19.41 -0.82
CA PHE A 133 9.83 -20.27 -1.98
C PHE A 133 9.06 -21.54 -1.67
N GLU A 134 8.64 -22.26 -2.71
CA GLU A 134 7.86 -23.50 -2.57
C GLU A 134 8.55 -24.58 -1.75
N ASP A 135 9.88 -24.60 -1.73
CA ASP A 135 10.68 -25.53 -0.92
C ASP A 135 10.93 -25.04 0.52
N ASP A 136 10.25 -23.99 0.94
CA ASP A 136 10.39 -23.32 2.24
C ASP A 136 11.72 -22.58 2.44
N SER A 137 12.61 -22.53 1.45
CA SER A 137 13.76 -21.64 1.49
C SER A 137 13.32 -20.19 1.38
N HIS A 138 14.18 -19.25 1.75
CA HIS A 138 13.85 -17.85 1.73
C HIS A 138 15.02 -16.99 1.28
N LYS A 139 14.71 -15.78 0.83
CA LYS A 139 15.70 -14.80 0.38
C LYS A 139 15.17 -13.39 0.66
N TRP A 140 16.00 -12.55 1.24
CA TRP A 140 15.68 -11.13 1.40
C TRP A 140 15.67 -10.45 0.03
N LYS A 141 14.63 -9.68 -0.18
CA LYS A 141 14.42 -8.96 -1.45
C LYS A 141 14.99 -7.56 -1.39
#